data_d6ce7a1594e697cd038caf2e1d1c2bc6
#
_entry.id   d6ce7a1594e697cd038caf2e1d1c2bc6
#
_cell.length_a   1.000
_cell.length_b   1.000
_cell.length_c   1.000
_cell.angle_alpha   90.00
_cell.angle_beta   90.00
_cell.angle_gamma   90.00
#
_symmetry.space_group_name_H-M   'P 1'
#
loop_
_entity.id
_entity.type
_entity.pdbx_description
1 polymer ?
#
loop_
_entity_poly.entity_id
_entity_poly.type
_entity_poly.pdbx_seq_one_letter_code
_entity_poly.pdbx_strand_id
1 'polypeptide(L)'
;MNEKRLYETTFIVNATLEDQDTEAVVSKVTTYIENHGGVVNSTDHWGRKRLAYPINKKFNGYYVHLTFEMMPENLAVIDRFMVLEDSVLRHLTVSLSQDMIDLRAKRVLQSQEAEMAEKSEENEK
;
A
#
# COMPACT_ATOMS: atom_id res chain seq x y z
N MET A 1 28.13 1.21 2.48
CA MET A 1 27.50 2.28 1.71
C MET A 1 26.00 2.21 1.88
N ASN A 2 25.40 3.33 2.16
CA ASN A 2 24.00 3.40 2.51
C ASN A 2 23.16 3.66 1.27
N GLU A 3 22.59 2.61 0.70
CA GLU A 3 21.70 2.74 -0.44
C GLU A 3 20.27 2.59 0.01
N LYS A 4 19.40 3.43 -0.55
CA LYS A 4 17.97 3.30 -0.34
C LYS A 4 17.47 2.01 -0.98
N ARG A 5 16.54 1.35 -0.30
CA ARG A 5 15.88 0.14 -0.81
C ARG A 5 14.41 0.41 -1.05
N LEU A 6 13.83 -0.37 -1.93
CA LEU A 6 12.41 -0.25 -2.26
C LEU A 6 11.59 -1.11 -1.30
N TYR A 7 10.56 -0.49 -0.74
CA TYR A 7 9.62 -1.15 0.17
C TYR A 7 8.20 -0.90 -0.29
N GLU A 8 7.32 -1.78 0.10
CA GLU A 8 5.89 -1.52 -0.01
C GLU A 8 5.23 -1.72 1.35
N THR A 9 4.26 -0.89 1.65
CA THR A 9 3.44 -1.05 2.85
C THR A 9 1.98 -1.01 2.47
N THR A 10 1.23 -1.96 2.99
CA THR A 10 -0.23 -1.96 2.92
C THR A 10 -0.74 -1.69 4.31
N PHE A 11 -1.55 -0.66 4.47
CA PHE A 11 -2.12 -0.37 5.77
C PHE A 11 -3.64 -0.18 5.67
N ILE A 12 -4.30 -0.45 6.78
CA ILE A 12 -5.75 -0.42 6.89
C ILE A 12 -6.11 0.72 7.83
N VAL A 13 -6.82 1.71 7.30
CA VAL A 13 -7.31 2.86 8.06
C VAL A 13 -8.73 2.57 8.51
N ASN A 14 -9.10 3.11 9.68
CA ASN A 14 -10.44 2.97 10.22
C ASN A 14 -11.48 3.51 9.23
N ALA A 15 -12.37 2.64 8.76
CA ALA A 15 -13.37 2.97 7.73
C ALA A 15 -14.52 3.84 8.24
N THR A 16 -14.61 4.07 9.55
CA THR A 16 -15.61 4.99 10.12
C THR A 16 -15.22 6.46 9.94
N LEU A 17 -13.96 6.73 9.56
CA LEU A 17 -13.51 8.09 9.27
C LEU A 17 -14.13 8.59 7.97
N GLU A 18 -14.35 9.91 7.92
CA GLU A 18 -14.75 10.57 6.68
C GLU A 18 -13.57 10.56 5.70
N ASP A 19 -13.87 10.74 4.42
CA ASP A 19 -12.85 10.70 3.36
C ASP A 19 -11.74 11.73 3.60
N GLN A 20 -12.07 12.91 4.09
CA GLN A 20 -11.09 13.95 4.42
C GLN A 20 -10.13 13.50 5.52
N ASP A 21 -10.65 12.83 6.53
CA ASP A 21 -9.85 12.33 7.65
C ASP A 21 -8.95 11.17 7.20
N THR A 22 -9.46 10.31 6.31
CA THR A 22 -8.69 9.22 5.72
C THR A 22 -7.52 9.79 4.89
N GLU A 23 -7.78 10.79 4.06
CA GLU A 23 -6.73 11.46 3.29
C GLU A 23 -5.70 12.13 4.19
N ALA A 24 -6.13 12.71 5.31
CA ALA A 24 -5.22 13.31 6.29
C ALA A 24 -4.28 12.27 6.90
N VAL A 25 -4.78 11.05 7.17
CA VAL A 25 -3.94 9.95 7.66
C VAL A 25 -2.92 9.53 6.61
N VAL A 26 -3.35 9.37 5.36
CA VAL A 26 -2.46 9.00 4.24
C VAL A 26 -1.38 10.08 4.06
N SER A 27 -1.75 11.34 4.06
CA SER A 27 -0.79 12.47 3.96
C SER A 27 0.20 12.47 5.11
N LYS A 28 -0.26 12.17 6.32
CA LYS A 28 0.59 12.09 7.51
C LYS A 28 1.64 10.99 7.35
N VAL A 29 1.24 9.83 6.84
CA VAL A 29 2.16 8.71 6.61
C VAL A 29 3.19 9.08 5.53
N THR A 30 2.76 9.60 4.39
CA THR A 30 3.66 9.97 3.29
C THR A 30 4.62 11.09 3.70
N THR A 31 4.14 12.09 4.42
CA THR A 31 4.96 13.19 4.93
C THR A 31 6.01 12.67 5.92
N TYR A 32 5.63 11.74 6.78
CA TYR A 32 6.54 11.16 7.75
C TYR A 32 7.66 10.38 7.06
N ILE A 33 7.34 9.62 6.01
CA ILE A 33 8.32 8.92 5.19
C ILE A 33 9.30 9.92 4.56
N GLU A 34 8.78 10.97 3.95
CA GLU A 34 9.61 12.01 3.31
C GLU A 34 10.51 12.73 4.31
N ASN A 35 9.99 13.04 5.50
CA ASN A 35 10.75 13.72 6.55
C ASN A 35 11.91 12.87 7.08
N HIS A 36 11.84 11.56 6.90
CA HIS A 36 12.90 10.64 7.30
C HIS A 36 13.75 10.17 6.12
N GLY A 37 13.78 10.96 5.05
CA GLY A 37 14.64 10.73 3.89
C GLY A 37 14.11 9.75 2.89
N GLY A 38 12.85 9.37 2.98
CA GLY A 38 12.23 8.47 2.01
C GLY A 38 11.65 9.20 0.80
N VAL A 39 11.43 8.45 -0.26
CA VAL A 39 10.78 8.93 -1.48
C VAL A 39 9.57 8.02 -1.75
N VAL A 40 8.37 8.60 -1.75
CA VAL A 40 7.16 7.86 -2.06
C VAL A 40 6.99 7.79 -3.57
N ASN A 41 7.04 6.58 -4.12
CA ASN A 41 6.95 6.34 -5.56
C ASN A 41 5.50 6.24 -6.04
N SER A 42 4.64 5.61 -5.25
CA SER A 42 3.23 5.48 -5.61
C SER A 42 2.36 5.36 -4.36
N THR A 43 1.12 5.83 -4.50
CA THR A 43 0.09 5.73 -3.47
C THR A 43 -1.17 5.21 -4.14
N ASP A 44 -1.57 3.99 -3.78
CA ASP A 44 -2.77 3.37 -4.34
C ASP A 44 -3.85 3.28 -3.26
N HIS A 45 -5.00 3.86 -3.53
CA HIS A 45 -6.17 3.79 -2.65
C HIS A 45 -7.05 2.64 -3.12
N TRP A 46 -7.00 1.53 -2.37
CA TRP A 46 -7.82 0.37 -2.70
C TRP A 46 -9.26 0.52 -2.22
N GLY A 47 -9.50 1.46 -1.32
CA GLY A 47 -10.83 1.78 -0.85
C GLY A 47 -11.30 0.94 0.32
N ARG A 48 -12.58 1.13 0.66
CA ARG A 48 -13.21 0.41 1.78
C ARG A 48 -13.50 -1.02 1.39
N LYS A 49 -13.07 -1.95 2.26
CA LYS A 49 -13.29 -3.39 2.07
C LYS A 49 -13.66 -4.02 3.40
N ARG A 50 -14.42 -5.10 3.31
CA ARG A 50 -14.74 -5.90 4.50
C ARG A 50 -13.52 -6.69 4.93
N LEU A 51 -13.23 -6.67 6.23
CA LEU A 51 -12.14 -7.43 6.80
C LEU A 51 -12.49 -8.92 6.85
N ALA A 52 -11.50 -9.78 6.65
CA ALA A 52 -11.67 -11.23 6.75
C ALA A 52 -12.07 -11.64 8.19
N TYR A 53 -11.62 -10.87 9.17
CA TYR A 53 -11.99 -11.02 10.58
C TYR A 53 -12.00 -9.62 11.22
N PRO A 54 -12.80 -9.40 12.29
CA PRO A 54 -12.85 -8.08 12.92
C PRO A 54 -11.51 -7.71 13.56
N ILE A 55 -11.09 -6.45 13.40
CA ILE A 55 -9.95 -5.87 14.08
C ILE A 55 -10.47 -4.79 15.00
N ASN A 56 -10.21 -4.89 16.31
CA ASN A 56 -10.72 -3.96 17.32
C ASN A 56 -12.23 -3.72 17.17
N LYS A 57 -12.99 -4.79 16.95
CA LYS A 57 -14.45 -4.76 16.73
C LYS A 57 -14.89 -4.01 15.46
N LYS A 58 -13.95 -3.75 14.54
CA LYS A 58 -14.23 -3.13 13.25
C LYS A 58 -14.36 -4.21 12.19
N PHE A 59 -15.39 -4.12 11.36
CA PHE A 59 -15.68 -5.10 10.30
C PHE A 59 -15.21 -4.64 8.92
N ASN A 60 -14.93 -3.35 8.75
CA ASN A 60 -14.50 -2.76 7.49
C ASN A 60 -13.25 -1.95 7.71
N GLY A 61 -12.42 -1.86 6.68
CA GLY A 61 -11.23 -1.03 6.68
C GLY A 61 -11.05 -0.33 5.34
N TYR A 62 -10.35 0.79 5.36
CA TYR A 62 -9.94 1.48 4.15
C TYR A 62 -8.49 1.09 3.86
N TYR A 63 -8.27 0.44 2.72
CA TYR A 63 -6.96 -0.09 2.34
C TYR A 63 -6.18 0.91 1.51
N VAL A 64 -4.92 1.13 1.89
CA VAL A 64 -3.98 1.98 1.15
C VAL A 64 -2.70 1.20 0.94
N HIS A 65 -2.14 1.29 -0.24
CA HIS A 65 -0.89 0.64 -0.62
C HIS A 65 0.11 1.70 -1.06
N LEU A 66 1.27 1.74 -0.41
CA LEU A 66 2.36 2.66 -0.75
C LEU A 66 3.57 1.88 -1.23
N THR A 67 4.23 2.42 -2.26
CA THR A 67 5.56 1.98 -2.67
C THR A 67 6.52 3.13 -2.44
N PHE A 68 7.59 2.90 -1.72
CA PHE A 68 8.53 3.96 -1.35
C PHE A 68 9.96 3.44 -1.25
N GLU A 69 10.91 4.34 -1.43
CA GLU A 69 12.33 4.06 -1.24
C GLU A 69 12.79 4.70 0.07
N MET A 70 13.60 3.98 0.83
CA MET A 70 14.09 4.47 2.12
C MET A 70 15.35 3.72 2.52
N MET A 71 16.16 4.37 3.35
CA MET A 71 17.29 3.71 3.99
C MET A 71 16.77 2.65 4.96
N PRO A 72 17.31 1.42 4.92
CA PRO A 72 16.85 0.33 5.81
C PRO A 72 16.86 0.71 7.30
N GLU A 73 17.80 1.56 7.70
CA GLU A 73 17.96 2.02 9.07
C GLU A 73 16.74 2.80 9.57
N ASN A 74 16.04 3.48 8.67
CA ASN A 74 14.90 4.33 9.01
C ASN A 74 13.56 3.61 8.92
N LEU A 75 13.54 2.37 8.44
CA LEU A 75 12.29 1.62 8.28
C LEU A 75 11.59 1.38 9.62
N ALA A 76 12.34 1.07 10.67
CA ALA A 76 11.79 0.83 12.00
C ALA A 76 11.04 2.05 12.54
N VAL A 77 11.48 3.26 12.18
CA VAL A 77 10.82 4.51 12.57
C VAL A 77 9.43 4.61 11.94
N ILE A 78 9.31 4.21 10.67
CA ILE A 78 8.03 4.22 9.96
C ILE A 78 7.08 3.18 10.53
N ASP A 79 7.56 1.97 10.81
CA ASP A 79 6.76 0.91 11.42
C ASP A 79 6.23 1.35 12.78
N ARG A 80 7.06 1.99 13.57
CA ARG A 80 6.66 2.50 14.88
C ARG A 80 5.60 3.60 14.77
N PHE A 81 5.75 4.48 13.78
CA PHE A 81 4.75 5.53 13.50
C PHE A 81 3.39 4.90 13.20
N MET A 82 3.36 3.86 12.35
CA MET A 82 2.14 3.15 11.98
C MET A 82 1.46 2.52 13.19
N VAL A 83 2.25 1.91 14.08
CA VAL A 83 1.72 1.29 15.30
C VAL A 83 1.11 2.33 16.24
N LEU A 84 1.72 3.51 16.33
CA LEU A 84 1.28 4.57 17.24
C LEU A 84 0.13 5.41 16.68
N GLU A 85 -0.16 5.31 15.39
CA GLU A 85 -1.27 6.05 14.78
C GLU A 85 -2.59 5.30 15.03
N ASP A 86 -3.45 5.88 15.86
CA ASP A 86 -4.71 5.26 16.27
C ASP A 86 -5.65 4.96 15.11
N SER A 87 -5.57 5.76 14.05
CA SER A 87 -6.42 5.59 12.86
C SER A 87 -5.98 4.43 11.97
N VAL A 88 -4.75 3.92 12.16
CA VAL A 88 -4.25 2.76 11.42
C VAL A 88 -4.52 1.50 12.23
N LEU A 89 -5.40 0.65 11.72
CA LEU A 89 -5.78 -0.59 12.40
C LEU A 89 -4.69 -1.66 12.28
N ARG A 90 -4.07 -1.73 11.11
CA ARG A 90 -3.05 -2.74 10.83
C ARG A 90 -2.19 -2.27 9.66
N HIS A 91 -0.94 -2.71 9.64
CA HIS A 91 -0.04 -2.45 8.52
C HIS A 91 0.89 -3.64 8.29
N LEU A 92 1.35 -3.77 7.06
CA LEU A 92 2.35 -4.76 6.67
C LEU A 92 3.33 -4.10 5.71
N THR A 93 4.61 -4.09 6.07
CA THR A 93 5.66 -3.53 5.24
C THR A 93 6.62 -4.65 4.83
N VAL A 94 6.92 -4.74 3.54
CA VAL A 94 7.84 -5.73 3.00
C VAL A 94 8.86 -5.06 2.10
N SER A 95 10.07 -5.62 2.06
CA SER A 95 11.09 -5.16 1.12
C SER A 95 10.87 -5.80 -0.25
N LEU A 96 11.16 -5.05 -1.30
CA LEU A 96 11.03 -5.52 -2.67
C LEU A 96 12.41 -5.64 -3.30
N SER A 97 12.72 -6.82 -3.82
CA SER A 97 13.90 -7.00 -4.66
C SER A 97 13.55 -6.63 -6.11
N GLN A 98 14.56 -6.32 -6.90
CA GLN A 98 14.34 -6.00 -8.31
C GLN A 98 13.67 -7.18 -9.05
N ASP A 99 14.06 -8.40 -8.72
CA ASP A 99 13.47 -9.59 -9.32
C ASP A 99 11.97 -9.71 -9.03
N MET A 100 11.55 -9.37 -7.81
CA MET A 100 10.13 -9.36 -7.43
C MET A 100 9.36 -8.29 -8.18
N ILE A 101 9.95 -7.12 -8.37
CA ILE A 101 9.34 -6.02 -9.12
C ILE A 101 9.11 -6.45 -10.57
N ASP A 102 10.13 -7.03 -11.19
CA ASP A 102 10.05 -7.50 -12.57
C ASP A 102 9.00 -8.60 -12.73
N LEU A 103 8.94 -9.53 -11.79
CA LEU A 103 7.95 -10.61 -11.80
C LEU A 103 6.52 -10.08 -11.68
N ARG A 104 6.29 -9.09 -10.80
CA ARG A 104 4.99 -8.46 -10.65
C ARG A 104 4.56 -7.73 -11.92
N ALA A 105 5.49 -7.01 -12.55
CA ALA A 105 5.22 -6.31 -13.80
C ALA A 105 4.79 -7.30 -14.89
N LYS A 106 5.46 -8.44 -14.99
CA LYS A 106 5.08 -9.49 -15.93
C LYS A 106 3.70 -10.06 -15.65
N ARG A 107 3.38 -10.32 -14.38
CA ARG A 107 2.06 -10.83 -13.98
C ARG A 107 0.93 -9.87 -14.33
N VAL A 108 1.13 -8.58 -14.11
CA VAL A 108 0.14 -7.56 -14.44
C VAL A 108 -0.09 -7.52 -15.95
N LEU A 109 0.98 -7.56 -16.75
CA LEU A 109 0.88 -7.58 -18.20
C LEU A 109 0.15 -8.82 -18.71
N GLN A 110 0.46 -9.99 -18.17
CA GLN A 110 -0.22 -11.24 -18.51
C GLN A 110 -1.70 -11.20 -18.19
N SER A 111 -2.06 -10.65 -17.03
CA SER A 111 -3.46 -10.50 -16.63
C SER A 111 -4.21 -9.57 -17.57
N GLN A 112 -3.60 -8.45 -17.97
CA GLN A 112 -4.21 -7.52 -18.91
C GLN A 112 -4.39 -8.13 -20.28
N GLU A 113 -3.41 -8.87 -20.77
CA GLU A 113 -3.50 -9.58 -22.05
C GLU A 113 -4.60 -10.65 -22.03
N ALA A 114 -4.72 -11.38 -20.93
CA ALA A 114 -5.79 -12.37 -20.78
C ALA A 114 -7.18 -11.72 -20.78
N GLU A 115 -7.34 -10.60 -20.08
CA GLU A 115 -8.59 -9.85 -20.08
C GLU A 115 -8.94 -9.32 -21.47
N MET A 116 -7.98 -8.81 -22.21
CA MET A 116 -8.17 -8.34 -23.57
C MET A 116 -8.57 -9.48 -24.52
N ALA A 117 -7.95 -10.65 -24.37
CA ALA A 117 -8.30 -11.82 -25.17
C ALA A 117 -9.74 -12.28 -24.91
N GLU A 118 -10.15 -12.32 -23.63
CA GLU A 118 -11.52 -12.67 -23.27
C GLU A 118 -12.55 -11.69 -23.85
N LYS A 119 -12.27 -10.40 -23.76
CA LYS A 119 -13.15 -9.36 -24.31
C LYS A 119 -13.27 -9.47 -25.83
N SER A 120 -12.17 -9.79 -26.52
CA SER A 120 -12.19 -10.00 -27.97
C SER A 120 -13.07 -11.18 -28.37
N GLU A 121 -12.98 -12.28 -27.62
CA GLU A 121 -13.82 -13.46 -27.85
C GLU A 121 -15.29 -13.17 -27.61
N GLU A 122 -15.63 -12.42 -26.57
CA GLU A 122 -17.02 -12.03 -26.31
C GLU A 122 -17.58 -11.13 -27.39
N ASN A 123 -16.78 -10.24 -27.96
CA ASN A 123 -17.21 -9.33 -29.03
C ASN A 123 -17.39 -10.00 -30.36
N GLU A 124 -16.80 -11.16 -30.61
CA GLU A 124 -16.95 -11.94 -31.85
C GLU A 124 -18.23 -12.78 -31.88
N LYS A 125 -18.93 -12.85 -30.76
CA LYS A 125 -20.22 -13.52 -30.68
C LYS A 125 -21.34 -12.50 -30.89
#